data_0730f33c373d03c6e111f7b4c982c61f
#
_entry.id   0730f33c373d03c6e111f7b4c982c61f
#
_cell.length_a   1.000
_cell.length_b   1.000
_cell.length_c   1.000
_cell.angle_alpha   90.00
_cell.angle_beta   90.00
_cell.angle_gamma   90.00
#
_symmetry.space_group_name_H-M   'P 1'
#
loop_
_entity.id
_entity.type
_entity.pdbx_description
1 polymer ?
#
loop_
_entity_poly.entity_id
_entity_poly.type
_entity_poly.pdbx_seq_one_letter_code
_entity_poly.pdbx_strand_id
1 'polypeptide(L)'
;MIEFKYKPDGDVLKSFLKDDTFFRGIRGPVGSGKSVACCIEVFRRAIIQKPNKEGIRKSRWAIIRNTNPQLRTTTIKTWLDWFPENDWGKFFWSVPFTHHIKKADLDLEVLFLALDRPEDVKKLLSLELTGIWINEAREVPKSIIDACTMRVGRYPSMREGGPSWSGVIADTNAPEEDHWWAIMSGEVPIPDYIPLEQARMLVKPDNFCFYTQPAAMIEIQSDNGEVIGYDINKKAENRKNMLKTYYTNLIRGKTKSWIDVYVMNKLGTIQEGKPVYPEFISETHIASEEIPVASGIPLYIGVDFGLTPAAVFGQKVRGRWLIQCEIVAIDMGIVRFSELLRQEIATRFGHVDVYIYGDPSGDFRAQTDESTPFQILRGAGLKAFPAPSNSVDLRLESVTMQLTKMSEGKSGFLIDRRCQTLIKGFEGGYCYKRIQTSGERYDDKPEKNMYSHIHDALQYLLLGAGEGKRLMNNQAQAQVVQANTSFDVFNRKPSIQKKSFWSRI
;
A
#
# COMPACT_ATOMS: atom_id res chain seq x y z
N MET A 1 -15.43 35.54 -27.04
CA MET A 1 -16.03 34.33 -26.48
C MET A 1 -14.95 33.24 -26.47
N ILE A 2 -14.73 32.55 -25.36
CA ILE A 2 -13.75 31.43 -25.28
C ILE A 2 -14.40 30.22 -25.94
N GLU A 3 -13.93 29.79 -27.11
CA GLU A 3 -14.39 28.56 -27.74
C GLU A 3 -13.49 27.40 -27.28
N PHE A 4 -14.10 26.42 -26.64
CA PHE A 4 -13.41 25.24 -26.15
C PHE A 4 -14.25 24.00 -26.48
N LYS A 5 -13.67 23.05 -27.23
CA LYS A 5 -14.38 21.85 -27.68
C LYS A 5 -13.79 20.59 -27.02
N TYR A 6 -14.52 20.01 -26.11
CA TYR A 6 -14.26 18.69 -25.56
C TYR A 6 -15.53 17.83 -25.61
N LYS A 7 -15.41 16.60 -26.10
CA LYS A 7 -16.52 15.65 -26.15
C LYS A 7 -16.08 14.36 -25.46
N PRO A 8 -16.60 14.07 -24.26
CA PRO A 8 -16.28 12.81 -23.58
C PRO A 8 -16.77 11.61 -24.37
N ASP A 9 -15.90 10.60 -24.55
CA ASP A 9 -16.20 9.35 -25.25
C ASP A 9 -16.44 8.25 -24.22
N GLY A 10 -17.64 8.22 -23.65
CA GLY A 10 -18.09 7.25 -22.66
C GLY A 10 -19.24 7.80 -21.82
N ASP A 11 -20.09 6.92 -21.33
CA ASP A 11 -21.27 7.33 -20.57
C ASP A 11 -20.94 7.64 -19.11
N VAL A 12 -19.94 6.93 -18.54
CA VAL A 12 -19.45 7.21 -17.18
C VAL A 12 -18.75 8.58 -17.15
N LEU A 13 -17.89 8.88 -18.14
CA LEU A 13 -17.27 10.20 -18.28
C LEU A 13 -18.31 11.31 -18.41
N LYS A 14 -19.38 11.09 -19.20
CA LYS A 14 -20.47 12.06 -19.35
C LYS A 14 -21.22 12.28 -18.04
N SER A 15 -21.53 11.20 -17.32
CA SER A 15 -22.22 11.27 -16.03
C SER A 15 -21.39 11.98 -14.99
N PHE A 16 -20.11 11.66 -14.88
CA PHE A 16 -19.15 12.33 -13.99
C PHE A 16 -19.07 13.86 -14.23
N LEU A 17 -19.05 14.28 -15.51
CA LEU A 17 -18.96 15.71 -15.87
C LEU A 17 -20.29 16.46 -15.67
N LYS A 18 -21.43 15.76 -15.71
CA LYS A 18 -22.75 16.36 -15.49
C LYS A 18 -23.12 16.51 -14.01
N ASP A 19 -22.51 15.71 -13.17
CA ASP A 19 -22.78 15.69 -11.74
C ASP A 19 -22.23 16.94 -11.04
N ASP A 20 -22.99 17.48 -10.08
CA ASP A 20 -22.62 18.64 -9.28
C ASP A 20 -22.35 18.30 -7.81
N THR A 21 -22.31 17.00 -7.48
CA THR A 21 -22.03 16.50 -6.13
C THR A 21 -20.69 17.03 -5.62
N PHE A 22 -20.62 17.31 -4.31
CA PHE A 22 -19.49 17.95 -3.65
C PHE A 22 -18.17 17.17 -3.80
N PHE A 23 -18.20 15.84 -3.58
CA PHE A 23 -17.06 14.97 -3.89
C PHE A 23 -17.44 14.01 -5.00
N ARG A 24 -16.63 13.97 -6.06
CA ARG A 24 -16.81 13.03 -7.18
C ARG A 24 -15.51 12.33 -7.50
N GLY A 25 -15.53 11.02 -7.36
CA GLY A 25 -14.42 10.17 -7.71
C GLY A 25 -14.69 9.34 -8.97
N ILE A 26 -13.73 9.27 -9.88
CA ILE A 26 -13.82 8.40 -11.06
C ILE A 26 -12.66 7.40 -11.10
N ARG A 27 -12.99 6.11 -11.14
CA ARG A 27 -12.05 5.01 -11.27
C ARG A 27 -12.18 4.35 -12.63
N GLY A 28 -11.06 3.97 -13.22
CA GLY A 28 -11.08 3.29 -14.51
C GLY A 28 -9.70 2.83 -14.98
N PRO A 29 -9.64 2.09 -16.09
CA PRO A 29 -8.39 1.59 -16.65
C PRO A 29 -7.47 2.71 -17.15
N VAL A 30 -6.21 2.39 -17.39
CA VAL A 30 -5.26 3.30 -18.04
C VAL A 30 -5.80 3.66 -19.44
N GLY A 31 -5.63 4.92 -19.86
CA GLY A 31 -6.06 5.38 -21.17
C GLY A 31 -7.57 5.66 -21.30
N SER A 32 -8.37 5.47 -20.24
CA SER A 32 -9.84 5.66 -20.28
C SER A 32 -10.31 7.13 -20.25
N GLY A 33 -9.40 8.10 -20.24
CA GLY A 33 -9.71 9.54 -20.32
C GLY A 33 -10.05 10.23 -19.00
N LYS A 34 -9.92 9.56 -17.85
CA LYS A 34 -10.24 10.09 -16.51
C LYS A 34 -9.55 11.43 -16.21
N SER A 35 -8.21 11.45 -16.28
CA SER A 35 -7.42 12.63 -15.93
C SER A 35 -7.70 13.80 -16.87
N VAL A 36 -7.94 13.54 -18.16
CA VAL A 36 -8.38 14.55 -19.10
C VAL A 36 -9.75 15.10 -18.71
N ALA A 37 -10.71 14.24 -18.36
CA ALA A 37 -12.03 14.67 -17.91
C ALA A 37 -11.95 15.56 -16.66
N CYS A 38 -11.11 15.20 -15.68
CA CYS A 38 -10.86 16.04 -14.50
C CYS A 38 -10.20 17.38 -14.85
N CYS A 39 -9.21 17.37 -15.75
CA CYS A 39 -8.57 18.59 -16.27
C CYS A 39 -9.61 19.54 -16.89
N ILE A 40 -10.48 18.99 -17.75
CA ILE A 40 -11.55 19.75 -18.41
C ILE A 40 -12.60 20.24 -17.41
N GLU A 41 -12.92 19.44 -16.39
CA GLU A 41 -13.88 19.84 -15.35
C GLU A 41 -13.40 21.03 -14.54
N VAL A 42 -12.10 21.09 -14.18
CA VAL A 42 -11.52 22.28 -13.55
C VAL A 42 -11.79 23.54 -14.39
N PHE A 43 -11.50 23.46 -15.68
CA PHE A 43 -11.71 24.58 -16.60
C PHE A 43 -13.20 24.89 -16.82
N ARG A 44 -14.05 23.87 -16.98
CA ARG A 44 -15.50 24.02 -17.12
C ARG A 44 -16.09 24.76 -15.91
N ARG A 45 -15.70 24.38 -14.69
CA ARG A 45 -16.15 25.05 -13.46
C ARG A 45 -15.71 26.50 -13.40
N ALA A 46 -14.52 26.82 -13.88
CA ALA A 46 -14.04 28.19 -13.95
C ALA A 46 -14.86 29.04 -14.94
N ILE A 47 -15.24 28.48 -16.11
CA ILE A 47 -16.06 29.19 -17.10
C ILE A 47 -17.49 29.43 -16.61
N ILE A 48 -18.11 28.50 -15.88
CA ILE A 48 -19.47 28.64 -15.38
C ILE A 48 -19.55 29.39 -14.05
N GLN A 49 -18.41 29.75 -13.45
CA GLN A 49 -18.38 30.60 -12.27
C GLN A 49 -19.11 31.92 -12.56
N LYS A 50 -19.97 32.34 -11.65
CA LYS A 50 -20.65 33.66 -11.77
C LYS A 50 -19.63 34.77 -11.70
N PRO A 51 -19.76 35.81 -12.56
CA PRO A 51 -18.88 36.94 -12.50
C PRO A 51 -19.10 37.75 -11.21
N ASN A 52 -18.05 38.38 -10.72
CA ASN A 52 -18.10 39.34 -9.64
C ASN A 52 -18.70 40.70 -10.11
N LYS A 53 -18.73 41.67 -9.22
CA LYS A 53 -19.26 43.02 -9.54
C LYS A 53 -18.52 43.73 -10.68
N GLU A 54 -17.26 43.35 -10.95
CA GLU A 54 -16.40 43.86 -12.03
C GLU A 54 -16.58 43.09 -13.33
N GLY A 55 -17.48 42.10 -13.36
CA GLY A 55 -17.70 41.22 -14.51
C GLY A 55 -16.66 40.10 -14.66
N ILE A 56 -15.80 39.88 -13.67
CA ILE A 56 -14.73 38.87 -13.72
C ILE A 56 -15.14 37.57 -13.02
N ARG A 57 -14.92 36.43 -13.70
CA ARG A 57 -15.14 35.07 -13.16
C ARG A 57 -13.87 34.59 -12.50
N LYS A 58 -13.79 34.76 -11.19
CA LYS A 58 -12.62 34.36 -10.39
C LYS A 58 -12.77 32.96 -9.86
N SER A 59 -11.73 32.12 -10.01
CA SER A 59 -11.66 30.82 -9.39
C SER A 59 -10.21 30.43 -9.09
N ARG A 60 -10.00 29.64 -8.01
CA ARG A 60 -8.71 29.12 -7.61
C ARG A 60 -8.83 27.63 -7.33
N TRP A 61 -7.99 26.85 -7.99
CA TRP A 61 -7.98 25.41 -7.89
C TRP A 61 -6.63 24.89 -7.40
N ALA A 62 -6.64 23.79 -6.69
CA ALA A 62 -5.45 23.01 -6.45
C ALA A 62 -5.55 21.66 -7.18
N ILE A 63 -4.47 21.27 -7.85
CA ILE A 63 -4.30 19.94 -8.44
C ILE A 63 -3.26 19.19 -7.62
N ILE A 64 -3.66 18.08 -7.03
CA ILE A 64 -2.85 17.33 -6.09
C ILE A 64 -2.40 16.01 -6.71
N ARG A 65 -1.13 15.69 -6.51
CA ARG A 65 -0.52 14.41 -6.85
C ARG A 65 0.35 13.95 -5.69
N ASN A 66 0.70 12.65 -5.64
CA ASN A 66 1.54 12.09 -4.61
C ASN A 66 2.91 12.80 -4.54
N THR A 67 3.73 12.72 -5.59
CA THR A 67 5.09 13.25 -5.57
C THR A 67 5.35 14.34 -6.61
N ASN A 68 6.35 15.24 -6.36
CA ASN A 68 6.75 16.28 -7.32
C ASN A 68 7.23 15.72 -8.66
N PRO A 69 8.04 14.65 -8.74
CA PRO A 69 8.42 14.06 -10.03
C PRO A 69 7.21 13.61 -10.85
N GLN A 70 6.26 12.88 -10.24
CA GLN A 70 5.03 12.45 -10.91
C GLN A 70 4.18 13.65 -11.34
N LEU A 71 4.00 14.63 -10.45
CA LEU A 71 3.25 15.86 -10.75
C LEU A 71 3.80 16.55 -12.02
N ARG A 72 5.12 16.71 -12.11
CA ARG A 72 5.79 17.34 -13.26
C ARG A 72 5.74 16.51 -14.53
N THR A 73 5.94 15.20 -14.42
CA THR A 73 6.09 14.34 -15.60
C THR A 73 4.77 13.87 -16.20
N THR A 74 3.69 13.91 -15.44
CA THR A 74 2.36 13.43 -15.87
C THR A 74 1.29 14.52 -15.81
N THR A 75 0.92 14.96 -14.61
CA THR A 75 -0.26 15.80 -14.38
C THR A 75 -0.12 17.20 -15.00
N ILE A 76 1.03 17.86 -14.77
CA ILE A 76 1.31 19.19 -15.39
C ILE A 76 1.41 19.07 -16.90
N LYS A 77 1.99 18.00 -17.44
CA LYS A 77 2.03 17.78 -18.89
C LYS A 77 0.62 17.68 -19.47
N THR A 78 -0.23 16.81 -18.89
CA THR A 78 -1.64 16.67 -19.31
C THR A 78 -2.37 18.02 -19.26
N TRP A 79 -2.15 18.82 -18.21
CA TRP A 79 -2.74 20.15 -18.12
C TRP A 79 -2.25 21.09 -19.22
N LEU A 80 -0.93 21.17 -19.46
CA LEU A 80 -0.34 22.06 -20.45
C LEU A 80 -0.59 21.61 -21.89
N ASP A 81 -0.86 20.33 -22.15
CA ASP A 81 -1.32 19.84 -23.45
C ASP A 81 -2.69 20.44 -23.82
N TRP A 82 -3.56 20.68 -22.85
CA TRP A 82 -4.86 21.31 -23.03
C TRP A 82 -4.82 22.84 -22.88
N PHE A 83 -3.96 23.36 -22.04
CA PHE A 83 -3.84 24.78 -21.71
C PHE A 83 -2.38 25.25 -21.85
N PRO A 84 -1.83 25.27 -23.09
CA PRO A 84 -0.45 25.69 -23.32
C PRO A 84 -0.24 27.15 -22.91
N GLU A 85 0.95 27.46 -22.38
CA GLU A 85 1.33 28.81 -21.89
C GLU A 85 1.14 29.92 -22.92
N ASN A 86 1.47 29.65 -24.18
CA ASN A 86 1.38 30.62 -25.26
C ASN A 86 -0.05 31.12 -25.50
N ASP A 87 -1.04 30.26 -25.25
CA ASP A 87 -2.44 30.59 -25.55
C ASP A 87 -3.25 30.96 -24.31
N TRP A 88 -2.88 30.39 -23.15
CA TRP A 88 -3.69 30.46 -21.95
C TRP A 88 -3.10 31.27 -20.80
N GLY A 89 -1.81 31.62 -20.84
CA GLY A 89 -1.15 32.45 -19.85
C GLY A 89 0.07 31.76 -19.23
N LYS A 90 0.80 32.52 -18.44
CA LYS A 90 2.11 32.13 -17.93
C LYS A 90 1.99 31.02 -16.88
N PHE A 91 2.80 29.97 -17.02
CA PHE A 91 3.05 28.96 -16.03
C PHE A 91 4.30 29.27 -15.20
N PHE A 92 4.20 29.22 -13.88
CA PHE A 92 5.30 29.48 -12.95
C PHE A 92 5.88 28.14 -12.46
N TRP A 93 7.13 27.88 -12.81
CA TRP A 93 7.85 26.64 -12.52
C TRP A 93 8.51 26.62 -11.12
N SER A 94 8.28 27.64 -10.29
CA SER A 94 8.66 27.63 -8.86
C SER A 94 7.59 26.91 -8.01
N VAL A 95 8.02 26.25 -6.94
CA VAL A 95 7.09 25.55 -6.02
C VAL A 95 6.42 26.54 -5.08
N PRO A 96 5.08 26.53 -4.96
CA PRO A 96 4.13 25.69 -5.69
C PRO A 96 4.06 26.08 -7.17
N PHE A 97 4.06 25.10 -8.08
CA PHE A 97 3.84 25.35 -9.49
C PHE A 97 2.47 25.96 -9.68
N THR A 98 2.38 27.01 -10.52
CA THR A 98 1.14 27.77 -10.66
C THR A 98 0.88 28.14 -12.11
N HIS A 99 -0.34 27.94 -12.60
CA HIS A 99 -0.79 28.45 -13.88
C HIS A 99 -1.83 29.53 -13.68
N HIS A 100 -1.58 30.73 -14.20
CA HIS A 100 -2.54 31.82 -14.21
C HIS A 100 -3.13 31.97 -15.61
N ILE A 101 -4.43 31.68 -15.74
CA ILE A 101 -5.20 31.88 -16.98
C ILE A 101 -6.06 33.11 -16.82
N LYS A 102 -5.65 34.21 -17.51
CA LYS A 102 -6.43 35.43 -17.62
C LYS A 102 -6.82 35.66 -19.07
N LYS A 103 -8.08 35.37 -19.39
CA LYS A 103 -8.58 35.45 -20.77
C LYS A 103 -10.03 35.95 -20.79
N ALA A 104 -10.29 37.07 -21.47
CA ALA A 104 -11.57 37.75 -21.45
C ALA A 104 -12.02 38.07 -20.00
N ASP A 105 -13.16 37.57 -19.57
CA ASP A 105 -13.69 37.72 -18.22
C ASP A 105 -13.26 36.61 -17.23
N LEU A 106 -12.40 35.68 -17.66
CA LEU A 106 -11.90 34.58 -16.83
C LEU A 106 -10.61 34.94 -16.09
N ASP A 107 -10.58 34.68 -14.79
CA ASP A 107 -9.39 34.77 -13.93
C ASP A 107 -9.30 33.44 -13.12
N LEU A 108 -8.57 32.48 -13.69
CA LEU A 108 -8.37 31.16 -13.12
C LEU A 108 -6.92 30.98 -12.65
N GLU A 109 -6.74 30.73 -11.39
CA GLU A 109 -5.46 30.35 -10.79
C GLU A 109 -5.47 28.85 -10.46
N VAL A 110 -4.47 28.10 -10.93
CA VAL A 110 -4.32 26.67 -10.69
C VAL A 110 -2.99 26.40 -10.01
N LEU A 111 -3.05 25.91 -8.78
CA LEU A 111 -1.90 25.50 -7.97
C LEU A 111 -1.65 24.01 -8.13
N PHE A 112 -0.40 23.58 -8.31
CA PHE A 112 -0.02 22.17 -8.40
C PHE A 112 0.79 21.81 -7.18
N LEU A 113 0.30 20.83 -6.40
CA LEU A 113 0.84 20.45 -5.11
C LEU A 113 1.18 18.97 -5.07
N ALA A 114 2.36 18.65 -4.56
CA ALA A 114 2.72 17.27 -4.21
C ALA A 114 2.48 17.07 -2.71
N LEU A 115 1.65 16.06 -2.37
CA LEU A 115 1.23 15.74 -1.00
C LEU A 115 1.27 14.23 -0.82
N ASP A 116 2.36 13.72 -0.28
CA ASP A 116 2.62 12.29 -0.12
C ASP A 116 2.58 11.80 1.33
N ARG A 117 2.56 12.74 2.30
CA ARG A 117 2.61 12.41 3.72
C ARG A 117 1.47 13.08 4.50
N PRO A 118 0.99 12.47 5.59
CA PRO A 118 -0.01 13.11 6.44
C PRO A 118 0.37 14.51 6.93
N GLU A 119 1.68 14.76 7.15
CA GLU A 119 2.18 16.08 7.58
C GLU A 119 1.99 17.17 6.51
N ASP A 120 1.87 16.79 5.26
CA ASP A 120 1.63 17.71 4.14
C ASP A 120 0.25 18.40 4.19
N VAL A 121 -0.66 17.90 5.03
CA VAL A 121 -1.92 18.58 5.37
C VAL A 121 -1.68 20.05 5.71
N LYS A 122 -0.56 20.38 6.37
CA LYS A 122 -0.20 21.75 6.75
C LYS A 122 -0.09 22.68 5.53
N LYS A 123 0.33 22.16 4.37
CA LYS A 123 0.43 22.93 3.11
C LYS A 123 -0.96 23.36 2.60
N LEU A 124 -1.99 22.55 2.87
CA LEU A 124 -3.38 22.86 2.49
C LEU A 124 -4.04 23.82 3.46
N LEU A 125 -3.67 23.80 4.75
CA LEU A 125 -4.41 24.50 5.82
C LEU A 125 -4.48 26.04 5.63
N SER A 126 -3.55 26.64 4.88
CA SER A 126 -3.52 28.07 4.58
C SER A 126 -4.22 28.46 3.27
N LEU A 127 -4.67 27.48 2.46
CA LEU A 127 -5.23 27.76 1.16
C LEU A 127 -6.73 28.04 1.21
N GLU A 128 -7.16 28.95 0.34
CA GLU A 128 -8.58 29.25 0.08
C GLU A 128 -8.85 28.92 -1.39
N LEU A 129 -9.69 27.91 -1.63
CA LEU A 129 -9.89 27.32 -2.96
C LEU A 129 -11.36 27.30 -3.35
N THR A 130 -11.62 27.36 -4.66
CA THR A 130 -12.93 27.07 -5.25
C THR A 130 -13.14 25.55 -5.27
N GLY A 131 -12.16 24.81 -5.78
CA GLY A 131 -12.20 23.37 -5.88
C GLY A 131 -10.82 22.72 -5.88
N ILE A 132 -10.78 21.41 -5.77
CA ILE A 132 -9.56 20.60 -5.78
C ILE A 132 -9.74 19.43 -6.75
N TRP A 133 -8.69 19.12 -7.51
CA TRP A 133 -8.57 17.88 -8.23
C TRP A 133 -7.44 17.04 -7.67
N ILE A 134 -7.75 15.81 -7.27
CA ILE A 134 -6.79 14.82 -6.77
C ILE A 134 -6.55 13.80 -7.87
N ASN A 135 -5.37 13.84 -8.47
CA ASN A 135 -4.97 12.91 -9.54
C ASN A 135 -4.28 11.67 -8.94
N GLU A 136 -4.73 10.49 -9.34
CA GLU A 136 -4.35 9.19 -8.78
C GLU A 136 -4.58 9.09 -7.27
N ALA A 137 -5.82 9.28 -6.86
CA ALA A 137 -6.23 9.35 -5.46
C ALA A 137 -5.90 8.08 -4.64
N ARG A 138 -5.66 6.92 -5.28
CA ARG A 138 -5.17 5.71 -4.63
C ARG A 138 -3.78 5.86 -3.99
N GLU A 139 -3.00 6.84 -4.46
CA GLU A 139 -1.66 7.10 -3.94
C GLU A 139 -1.65 8.16 -2.83
N VAL A 140 -2.81 8.74 -2.50
CA VAL A 140 -2.94 9.86 -1.57
C VAL A 140 -3.64 9.39 -0.29
N PRO A 141 -3.05 9.65 0.90
CA PRO A 141 -3.65 9.27 2.17
C PRO A 141 -5.05 9.88 2.39
N LYS A 142 -5.94 9.12 3.06
CA LYS A 142 -7.30 9.58 3.38
C LYS A 142 -7.33 10.92 4.15
N SER A 143 -6.36 11.15 5.03
CA SER A 143 -6.23 12.40 5.79
C SER A 143 -6.02 13.64 4.90
N ILE A 144 -5.35 13.48 3.75
CA ILE A 144 -5.23 14.53 2.74
C ILE A 144 -6.58 14.79 2.06
N ILE A 145 -7.34 13.72 1.75
CA ILE A 145 -8.69 13.85 1.19
C ILE A 145 -9.59 14.65 2.13
N ASP A 146 -9.56 14.32 3.43
CA ASP A 146 -10.34 15.02 4.46
C ASP A 146 -9.93 16.49 4.59
N ALA A 147 -8.63 16.79 4.55
CA ALA A 147 -8.13 18.15 4.54
C ALA A 147 -8.58 18.94 3.31
N CYS A 148 -8.64 18.29 2.13
CA CYS A 148 -9.14 18.91 0.90
C CYS A 148 -10.58 19.39 1.04
N THR A 149 -11.45 18.57 1.62
CA THR A 149 -12.89 18.94 1.80
C THR A 149 -13.08 20.18 2.67
N MET A 150 -12.15 20.46 3.58
CA MET A 150 -12.18 21.64 4.45
C MET A 150 -11.71 22.95 3.78
N ARG A 151 -11.08 22.88 2.61
CA ARG A 151 -10.43 24.03 1.95
C ARG A 151 -11.17 24.55 0.73
N VAL A 152 -12.09 23.81 0.20
CA VAL A 152 -12.93 24.20 -0.93
C VAL A 152 -14.09 25.10 -0.49
N GLY A 153 -14.60 25.91 -1.41
CA GLY A 153 -15.73 26.83 -1.13
C GLY A 153 -15.32 28.13 -0.46
N ARG A 154 -14.03 28.44 -0.37
CA ARG A 154 -13.52 29.66 0.29
C ARG A 154 -13.08 30.75 -0.68
N TYR A 155 -12.96 30.43 -1.96
CA TYR A 155 -12.56 31.37 -3.00
C TYR A 155 -13.52 31.29 -4.20
N PRO A 156 -13.94 32.40 -4.82
CA PRO A 156 -13.72 33.76 -4.36
C PRO A 156 -14.45 34.06 -3.06
N SER A 157 -14.05 35.12 -2.36
CA SER A 157 -14.71 35.52 -1.11
C SER A 157 -16.19 35.92 -1.35
N MET A 158 -17.02 35.82 -0.32
CA MET A 158 -18.44 36.24 -0.42
C MET A 158 -18.61 37.70 -0.81
N ARG A 159 -17.61 38.56 -0.54
CA ARG A 159 -17.60 39.97 -0.99
C ARG A 159 -17.48 40.08 -2.52
N GLU A 160 -16.83 39.12 -3.14
CA GLU A 160 -16.68 39.01 -4.60
C GLU A 160 -17.73 38.07 -5.25
N GLY A 161 -18.80 37.75 -4.54
CA GLY A 161 -19.91 36.94 -5.06
C GLY A 161 -19.88 35.46 -4.67
N GLY A 162 -18.81 35.00 -4.04
CA GLY A 162 -18.64 33.61 -3.61
C GLY A 162 -18.47 32.61 -4.75
N PRO A 163 -18.15 31.35 -4.46
CA PRO A 163 -18.07 30.29 -5.46
C PRO A 163 -19.48 29.85 -5.90
N SER A 164 -19.71 29.70 -7.22
CA SER A 164 -20.98 29.18 -7.76
C SER A 164 -21.14 27.69 -7.54
N TRP A 165 -20.03 26.98 -7.44
CA TRP A 165 -19.89 25.60 -7.07
C TRP A 165 -18.56 25.41 -6.31
N SER A 166 -18.53 24.48 -5.38
CA SER A 166 -17.30 24.09 -4.70
C SER A 166 -17.28 22.58 -4.45
N GLY A 167 -16.09 21.99 -4.46
CA GLY A 167 -15.97 20.56 -4.17
C GLY A 167 -14.62 19.99 -4.56
N VAL A 168 -14.53 18.68 -4.45
CA VAL A 168 -13.34 17.88 -4.75
C VAL A 168 -13.67 16.89 -5.86
N ILE A 169 -12.85 16.85 -6.88
CA ILE A 169 -12.89 15.80 -7.90
C ILE A 169 -11.65 14.94 -7.79
N ALA A 170 -11.77 13.65 -8.07
CA ALA A 170 -10.65 12.72 -7.97
C ALA A 170 -10.69 11.69 -9.09
N ASP A 171 -9.54 11.32 -9.63
CA ASP A 171 -9.40 10.20 -10.53
C ASP A 171 -8.37 9.20 -10.04
N THR A 172 -8.57 7.93 -10.38
CA THR A 172 -7.65 6.86 -9.98
C THR A 172 -7.78 5.63 -10.88
N ASN A 173 -6.75 4.78 -10.87
CA ASN A 173 -6.86 3.38 -11.27
C ASN A 173 -7.41 2.55 -10.10
N ALA A 174 -7.70 1.26 -10.32
CA ALA A 174 -8.23 0.41 -9.27
C ALA A 174 -7.26 0.33 -8.08
N PRO A 175 -7.72 0.62 -6.87
CA PRO A 175 -6.91 0.49 -5.65
C PRO A 175 -6.95 -0.95 -5.11
N GLU A 176 -6.31 -1.16 -3.97
CA GLU A 176 -6.42 -2.39 -3.17
C GLU A 176 -7.81 -2.48 -2.50
N GLU A 177 -8.21 -3.70 -2.12
CA GLU A 177 -9.53 -3.93 -1.53
C GLU A 177 -9.72 -3.24 -0.17
N ASP A 178 -8.66 -3.11 0.65
CA ASP A 178 -8.68 -2.42 1.94
C ASP A 178 -8.48 -0.90 1.85
N HIS A 179 -8.30 -0.38 0.64
CA HIS A 179 -8.13 1.04 0.43
C HIS A 179 -9.42 1.80 0.73
N TRP A 180 -9.30 3.01 1.33
CA TRP A 180 -10.45 3.86 1.67
C TRP A 180 -11.42 4.08 0.49
N TRP A 181 -10.91 4.14 -0.74
CA TRP A 181 -11.73 4.30 -1.93
C TRP A 181 -12.67 3.11 -2.17
N ALA A 182 -12.13 1.89 -2.12
CA ALA A 182 -12.91 0.66 -2.35
C ALA A 182 -14.01 0.50 -1.30
N ILE A 183 -13.71 0.84 -0.05
CA ILE A 183 -14.66 0.78 1.06
C ILE A 183 -15.73 1.88 0.91
N MET A 184 -15.33 3.14 0.72
CA MET A 184 -16.27 4.25 0.62
C MET A 184 -17.11 4.22 -0.65
N SER A 185 -16.62 3.61 -1.75
CA SER A 185 -17.44 3.37 -2.95
C SER A 185 -18.52 2.32 -2.76
N GLY A 186 -18.43 1.52 -1.68
CA GLY A 186 -19.35 0.43 -1.36
C GLY A 186 -19.06 -0.85 -2.12
N GLU A 187 -17.89 -0.97 -2.76
CA GLU A 187 -17.46 -2.19 -3.47
C GLU A 187 -16.98 -3.26 -2.51
N VAL A 188 -16.42 -2.84 -1.37
CA VAL A 188 -15.96 -3.72 -0.29
C VAL A 188 -16.60 -3.27 1.02
N PRO A 189 -17.09 -4.18 1.87
CA PRO A 189 -17.58 -3.83 3.20
C PRO A 189 -16.43 -3.33 4.08
N ILE A 190 -16.76 -2.55 5.11
CA ILE A 190 -15.78 -2.14 6.12
C ILE A 190 -15.30 -3.41 6.83
N PRO A 191 -13.97 -3.70 6.86
CA PRO A 191 -13.46 -4.89 7.52
C PRO A 191 -13.71 -4.88 9.03
N ASP A 192 -14.11 -6.02 9.60
CA ASP A 192 -14.45 -6.17 11.02
C ASP A 192 -13.26 -5.89 11.97
N TYR A 193 -12.03 -6.00 11.48
CA TYR A 193 -10.81 -5.73 12.25
C TYR A 193 -10.50 -4.24 12.42
N ILE A 194 -11.17 -3.35 11.66
CA ILE A 194 -10.95 -1.92 11.77
C ILE A 194 -11.65 -1.39 13.04
N PRO A 195 -10.92 -0.64 13.91
CA PRO A 195 -11.52 -0.03 15.09
C PRO A 195 -12.74 0.85 14.74
N LEU A 196 -13.76 0.82 15.58
CA LEU A 196 -15.05 1.51 15.34
C LEU A 196 -14.89 2.99 14.98
N GLU A 197 -13.93 3.69 15.61
CA GLU A 197 -13.64 5.11 15.31
C GLU A 197 -13.12 5.29 13.89
N GLN A 198 -12.22 4.42 13.44
CA GLN A 198 -11.69 4.43 12.07
C GLN A 198 -12.75 3.97 11.07
N ALA A 199 -13.56 2.96 11.42
CA ALA A 199 -14.67 2.49 10.61
C ALA A 199 -15.67 3.62 10.29
N ARG A 200 -15.98 4.48 11.27
CA ARG A 200 -16.83 5.65 11.07
C ARG A 200 -16.28 6.64 10.05
N MET A 201 -14.97 6.78 9.95
CA MET A 201 -14.31 7.65 8.97
C MET A 201 -14.36 7.08 7.53
N LEU A 202 -14.66 5.79 7.39
CA LEU A 202 -14.79 5.10 6.11
C LEU A 202 -16.24 4.99 5.63
N VAL A 203 -17.21 5.43 6.41
CA VAL A 203 -18.61 5.54 5.98
C VAL A 203 -18.71 6.62 4.90
N LYS A 204 -19.29 6.28 3.76
CA LYS A 204 -19.48 7.22 2.66
C LYS A 204 -20.45 8.34 3.05
N PRO A 205 -20.06 9.62 3.00
CA PRO A 205 -20.96 10.74 3.16
C PRO A 205 -21.99 10.83 2.02
N ASP A 206 -23.19 11.36 2.28
CA ASP A 206 -24.26 11.47 1.28
C ASP A 206 -23.90 12.37 0.09
N ASN A 207 -23.00 13.33 0.31
CA ASN A 207 -22.48 14.24 -0.72
C ASN A 207 -21.23 13.74 -1.45
N PHE A 208 -20.96 12.42 -1.37
CA PHE A 208 -19.86 11.74 -2.11
C PHE A 208 -20.45 10.80 -3.16
N CYS A 209 -19.93 10.90 -4.40
CA CYS A 209 -20.30 10.05 -5.51
C CYS A 209 -19.07 9.39 -6.13
N PHE A 210 -19.14 8.10 -6.41
CA PHE A 210 -18.06 7.33 -7.02
C PHE A 210 -18.53 6.73 -8.35
N TYR A 211 -17.71 6.90 -9.38
CA TYR A 211 -17.94 6.44 -10.73
C TYR A 211 -16.92 5.37 -11.09
N THR A 212 -17.38 4.23 -11.58
CA THR A 212 -16.52 3.13 -12.04
C THR A 212 -16.71 2.92 -13.53
N GLN A 213 -15.63 3.14 -14.30
CA GLN A 213 -15.64 2.90 -15.74
C GLN A 213 -15.55 1.40 -16.03
N PRO A 214 -16.10 0.94 -17.16
CA PRO A 214 -15.95 -0.44 -17.59
C PRO A 214 -14.46 -0.78 -17.85
N ALA A 215 -14.13 -2.05 -17.69
CA ALA A 215 -12.81 -2.59 -18.05
C ALA A 215 -12.47 -2.27 -19.52
N ALA A 216 -11.18 -2.07 -19.82
CA ALA A 216 -10.71 -1.84 -21.18
C ALA A 216 -10.75 -3.11 -22.04
N MET A 217 -10.59 -4.26 -21.42
CA MET A 217 -10.64 -5.57 -22.08
C MET A 217 -11.58 -6.52 -21.34
N ILE A 218 -11.88 -7.67 -21.94
CA ILE A 218 -12.63 -8.79 -21.37
C ILE A 218 -11.74 -10.03 -21.35
N GLU A 219 -11.89 -10.87 -20.35
CA GLU A 219 -11.19 -12.15 -20.24
C GLU A 219 -11.81 -13.17 -21.22
N ILE A 220 -10.95 -13.91 -21.92
CA ILE A 220 -11.32 -15.11 -22.67
C ILE A 220 -10.98 -16.28 -21.75
N GLN A 221 -11.99 -17.06 -21.39
CA GLN A 221 -11.84 -18.22 -20.52
C GLN A 221 -11.93 -19.52 -21.32
N SER A 222 -11.15 -20.52 -20.88
CA SER A 222 -11.28 -21.91 -21.34
C SER A 222 -12.53 -22.56 -20.74
N ASP A 223 -12.87 -23.75 -21.21
CA ASP A 223 -13.98 -24.55 -20.68
C ASP A 223 -13.82 -24.86 -19.18
N ASN A 224 -12.61 -24.84 -18.65
CA ASN A 224 -12.29 -25.06 -17.24
C ASN A 224 -12.31 -23.76 -16.40
N GLY A 225 -12.68 -22.61 -16.99
CA GLY A 225 -12.72 -21.31 -16.32
C GLY A 225 -11.36 -20.59 -16.20
N GLU A 226 -10.27 -21.15 -16.75
CA GLU A 226 -8.97 -20.49 -16.77
C GLU A 226 -8.93 -19.37 -17.81
N VAL A 227 -8.28 -18.24 -17.45
CA VAL A 227 -8.08 -17.12 -18.38
C VAL A 227 -6.99 -17.48 -19.37
N ILE A 228 -7.37 -17.68 -20.64
CA ILE A 228 -6.48 -18.03 -21.75
C ILE A 228 -6.09 -16.84 -22.62
N GLY A 229 -6.74 -15.68 -22.44
CA GLY A 229 -6.46 -14.48 -23.21
C GLY A 229 -7.37 -13.31 -22.86
N TYR A 230 -7.20 -12.23 -23.60
CA TYR A 230 -7.98 -11.01 -23.43
C TYR A 230 -8.43 -10.46 -24.79
N ASP A 231 -9.65 -9.94 -24.88
CA ASP A 231 -10.17 -9.23 -26.04
C ASP A 231 -10.63 -7.82 -25.67
N ILE A 232 -10.78 -6.97 -26.65
CA ILE A 232 -11.18 -5.57 -26.46
C ILE A 232 -12.63 -5.48 -25.98
N ASN A 233 -12.85 -4.81 -24.87
CA ASN A 233 -14.19 -4.53 -24.39
C ASN A 233 -14.87 -3.46 -25.27
N LYS A 234 -15.99 -3.82 -25.87
CA LYS A 234 -16.77 -2.88 -26.72
C LYS A 234 -17.34 -1.70 -25.93
N LYS A 235 -17.53 -1.88 -24.61
CA LYS A 235 -18.02 -0.84 -23.68
C LYS A 235 -16.92 0.03 -23.11
N ALA A 236 -15.64 -0.26 -23.36
CA ALA A 236 -14.52 0.55 -22.87
C ALA A 236 -14.62 2.00 -23.36
N GLU A 237 -14.41 2.94 -22.46
CA GLU A 237 -14.50 4.37 -22.76
C GLU A 237 -13.21 4.92 -23.37
N ASN A 238 -13.30 6.10 -24.01
CA ASN A 238 -12.20 6.81 -24.67
C ASN A 238 -11.51 6.06 -25.82
N ARG A 239 -12.09 4.99 -26.33
CA ARG A 239 -11.49 4.13 -27.38
C ARG A 239 -11.22 4.86 -28.69
N LYS A 240 -12.06 5.83 -29.04
CA LYS A 240 -11.91 6.60 -30.30
C LYS A 240 -10.65 7.45 -30.33
N ASN A 241 -10.13 7.79 -29.14
CA ASN A 241 -8.95 8.62 -28.98
C ASN A 241 -7.67 7.78 -28.79
N MET A 242 -7.77 6.44 -28.93
CA MET A 242 -6.65 5.52 -28.73
C MET A 242 -6.37 4.72 -30.01
N LEU A 243 -5.12 4.32 -30.21
CA LEU A 243 -4.77 3.38 -31.27
C LEU A 243 -5.52 2.04 -31.06
N LYS A 244 -6.00 1.44 -32.13
CA LYS A 244 -6.73 0.15 -32.06
C LYS A 244 -5.92 -0.94 -31.35
N THR A 245 -4.60 -0.91 -31.47
CA THR A 245 -3.67 -1.87 -30.87
C THR A 245 -3.18 -1.47 -29.49
N TYR A 246 -3.65 -0.36 -28.90
CA TYR A 246 -3.12 0.17 -27.64
C TYR A 246 -3.16 -0.88 -26.52
N TYR A 247 -4.32 -1.40 -26.19
CA TYR A 247 -4.48 -2.36 -25.09
C TYR A 247 -3.83 -3.71 -25.39
N THR A 248 -3.91 -4.21 -26.62
CA THR A 248 -3.25 -5.47 -27.02
C THR A 248 -1.73 -5.40 -26.92
N ASN A 249 -1.15 -4.22 -27.18
CA ASN A 249 0.28 -4.01 -26.95
C ASN A 249 0.61 -3.80 -25.47
N LEU A 250 -0.28 -3.12 -24.74
CA LEU A 250 -0.07 -2.77 -23.34
C LEU A 250 0.04 -4.01 -22.42
N ILE A 251 -0.75 -5.05 -22.67
CA ILE A 251 -0.78 -6.26 -21.84
C ILE A 251 0.38 -7.23 -22.10
N ARG A 252 1.12 -7.07 -23.20
CA ARG A 252 2.22 -7.96 -23.56
C ARG A 252 3.32 -7.93 -22.50
N GLY A 253 3.69 -9.10 -21.96
CA GLY A 253 4.70 -9.26 -20.92
C GLY A 253 4.33 -8.68 -19.56
N LYS A 254 3.04 -8.40 -19.30
CA LYS A 254 2.55 -7.98 -18.01
C LYS A 254 1.99 -9.14 -17.20
N THR A 255 2.13 -9.05 -15.87
CA THR A 255 1.53 -10.04 -14.95
C THR A 255 0.01 -9.93 -14.94
N LYS A 256 -0.66 -11.01 -14.54
CA LYS A 256 -2.12 -11.01 -14.39
C LYS A 256 -2.59 -9.92 -13.43
N SER A 257 -1.96 -9.76 -12.28
CA SER A 257 -2.28 -8.72 -11.28
C SER A 257 -2.17 -7.31 -11.86
N TRP A 258 -1.13 -7.04 -12.67
CA TRP A 258 -1.00 -5.76 -13.37
C TRP A 258 -2.14 -5.52 -14.37
N ILE A 259 -2.50 -6.54 -15.16
CA ILE A 259 -3.61 -6.46 -16.13
C ILE A 259 -4.93 -6.26 -15.39
N ASP A 260 -5.17 -7.00 -14.31
CA ASP A 260 -6.39 -6.90 -13.50
C ASP A 260 -6.60 -5.47 -12.98
N VAL A 261 -5.57 -4.82 -12.46
CA VAL A 261 -5.67 -3.46 -11.91
C VAL A 261 -5.76 -2.39 -13.01
N TYR A 262 -4.81 -2.39 -13.95
CA TYR A 262 -4.67 -1.27 -14.90
C TYR A 262 -5.53 -1.39 -16.15
N VAL A 263 -5.94 -2.60 -16.52
CA VAL A 263 -6.69 -2.85 -17.75
C VAL A 263 -8.10 -3.36 -17.48
N MET A 264 -8.23 -4.30 -16.54
CA MET A 264 -9.53 -4.88 -16.16
C MET A 264 -10.27 -4.04 -15.12
N ASN A 265 -9.62 -3.02 -14.54
CA ASN A 265 -10.18 -2.15 -13.50
C ASN A 265 -10.71 -2.92 -12.28
N LYS A 266 -10.09 -4.08 -11.96
CA LYS A 266 -10.39 -4.88 -10.78
C LYS A 266 -9.59 -4.37 -9.59
N LEU A 267 -10.21 -4.39 -8.41
CA LEU A 267 -9.47 -4.14 -7.16
C LEU A 267 -8.35 -5.17 -7.00
N GLY A 268 -7.21 -4.76 -6.48
CA GLY A 268 -6.11 -5.68 -6.26
C GLY A 268 -4.77 -5.00 -6.01
N THR A 269 -3.83 -5.79 -5.51
CA THR A 269 -2.47 -5.37 -5.20
C THR A 269 -1.57 -5.57 -6.41
N ILE A 270 -0.75 -4.57 -6.73
CA ILE A 270 0.26 -4.66 -7.78
C ILE A 270 1.59 -5.00 -7.13
N GLN A 271 2.15 -6.13 -7.52
CA GLN A 271 3.48 -6.51 -7.10
C GLN A 271 4.53 -5.73 -7.92
N GLU A 272 5.08 -4.66 -7.35
CA GLU A 272 6.16 -3.88 -7.99
C GLU A 272 7.57 -4.34 -7.60
N GLY A 273 7.68 -5.32 -6.70
CA GLY A 273 8.92 -5.87 -6.15
C GLY A 273 9.08 -7.37 -6.35
N LYS A 274 10.24 -7.90 -5.97
CA LYS A 274 10.44 -9.35 -5.85
C LYS A 274 9.86 -9.80 -4.51
N PRO A 275 8.86 -10.71 -4.48
CA PRO A 275 8.32 -11.23 -3.22
C PRO A 275 9.44 -11.76 -2.31
N VAL A 276 9.32 -11.51 -1.01
CA VAL A 276 10.27 -12.04 -0.02
C VAL A 276 10.13 -13.55 0.11
N TYR A 277 8.90 -14.04 -0.03
CA TYR A 277 8.56 -15.46 0.11
C TYR A 277 7.91 -16.01 -1.16
N PRO A 278 8.68 -16.27 -2.23
CA PRO A 278 8.16 -16.85 -3.47
C PRO A 278 7.61 -18.28 -3.30
N GLU A 279 7.93 -18.94 -2.17
CA GLU A 279 7.45 -20.29 -1.82
C GLU A 279 6.00 -20.28 -1.30
N PHE A 280 5.43 -19.11 -1.03
CA PHE A 280 4.04 -19.02 -0.56
C PHE A 280 3.07 -19.29 -1.72
N ILE A 281 2.14 -20.20 -1.48
CA ILE A 281 1.08 -20.60 -2.43
C ILE A 281 -0.24 -20.49 -1.70
N SER A 282 -1.12 -19.56 -2.12
CA SER A 282 -2.38 -19.26 -1.42
C SER A 282 -3.26 -20.50 -1.23
N GLU A 283 -3.40 -21.35 -2.26
CA GLU A 283 -4.20 -22.57 -2.21
C GLU A 283 -3.68 -23.62 -1.21
N THR A 284 -2.39 -23.55 -0.86
CA THR A 284 -1.73 -24.51 0.04
C THR A 284 -1.61 -23.97 1.47
N HIS A 285 -1.38 -22.66 1.60
CA HIS A 285 -1.00 -22.04 2.87
C HIS A 285 -2.12 -21.25 3.53
N ILE A 286 -3.23 -20.97 2.84
CA ILE A 286 -4.41 -20.32 3.42
C ILE A 286 -5.46 -21.40 3.75
N ALA A 287 -5.98 -21.34 4.97
CA ALA A 287 -7.02 -22.27 5.40
C ALA A 287 -8.36 -21.94 4.70
N SER A 288 -9.06 -22.98 4.23
CA SER A 288 -10.41 -22.86 3.67
C SER A 288 -11.46 -22.48 4.71
N GLU A 289 -11.21 -22.86 5.97
CA GLU A 289 -12.08 -22.63 7.13
C GLU A 289 -11.28 -21.98 8.26
N GLU A 290 -12.00 -21.47 9.26
CA GLU A 290 -11.39 -20.93 10.48
C GLU A 290 -10.56 -21.99 11.20
N ILE A 291 -9.33 -21.63 11.59
CA ILE A 291 -8.44 -22.53 12.30
C ILE A 291 -8.80 -22.54 13.80
N PRO A 292 -9.31 -23.65 14.34
CA PRO A 292 -9.67 -23.71 15.75
C PRO A 292 -8.44 -23.68 16.66
N VAL A 293 -8.63 -23.15 17.87
CA VAL A 293 -7.61 -23.19 18.91
C VAL A 293 -7.43 -24.61 19.42
N ALA A 294 -6.18 -25.10 19.39
CA ALA A 294 -5.85 -26.44 19.90
C ALA A 294 -5.68 -26.38 21.42
N SER A 295 -6.61 -27.06 22.16
CA SER A 295 -6.56 -27.14 23.61
C SER A 295 -5.31 -27.88 24.09
N GLY A 296 -4.68 -27.38 25.15
CA GLY A 296 -3.48 -27.98 25.75
C GLY A 296 -2.19 -27.81 24.94
N ILE A 297 -2.23 -27.08 23.83
CA ILE A 297 -1.04 -26.73 23.04
C ILE A 297 -0.66 -25.27 23.34
N PRO A 298 0.62 -24.98 23.63
CA PRO A 298 1.05 -23.61 23.88
C PRO A 298 0.78 -22.68 22.71
N LEU A 299 0.38 -21.44 23.03
CA LEU A 299 0.28 -20.34 22.10
C LEU A 299 1.61 -19.61 22.03
N TYR A 300 2.10 -19.41 20.82
CA TYR A 300 3.26 -18.57 20.55
C TYR A 300 2.79 -17.28 19.88
N ILE A 301 3.31 -16.15 20.36
CA ILE A 301 3.00 -14.84 19.81
C ILE A 301 4.30 -14.19 19.40
N GLY A 302 4.40 -13.75 18.17
CA GLY A 302 5.49 -12.89 17.72
C GLY A 302 5.06 -11.43 17.77
N VAL A 303 5.94 -10.54 18.18
CA VAL A 303 5.65 -9.10 18.29
C VAL A 303 6.77 -8.29 17.64
N ASP A 304 6.40 -7.37 16.77
CA ASP A 304 7.26 -6.27 16.31
C ASP A 304 6.88 -5.00 17.05
N PHE A 305 7.90 -4.33 17.65
CA PHE A 305 7.71 -3.12 18.43
C PHE A 305 7.91 -1.88 17.56
N GLY A 306 7.20 -0.80 17.86
CA GLY A 306 7.31 0.47 17.15
C GLY A 306 6.06 1.31 17.32
N LEU A 307 5.92 2.36 16.52
CA LEU A 307 4.69 3.18 16.45
C LEU A 307 3.54 2.46 15.74
N THR A 308 3.86 1.42 14.98
CA THR A 308 2.88 0.52 14.35
C THR A 308 3.15 -0.91 14.85
N PRO A 309 2.85 -1.20 16.14
CA PRO A 309 3.13 -2.50 16.68
C PRO A 309 2.25 -3.56 16.04
N ALA A 310 2.84 -4.74 15.79
CA ALA A 310 2.16 -5.86 15.18
C ALA A 310 2.38 -7.15 15.98
N ALA A 311 1.39 -8.04 15.98
CA ALA A 311 1.48 -9.34 16.60
C ALA A 311 0.86 -10.44 15.74
N VAL A 312 1.51 -11.61 15.72
CA VAL A 312 1.03 -12.83 15.08
C VAL A 312 0.88 -13.91 16.13
N PHE A 313 -0.25 -14.64 16.08
CA PHE A 313 -0.61 -15.68 17.04
C PHE A 313 -0.62 -17.03 16.34
N GLY A 314 0.10 -18.01 16.88
CA GLY A 314 0.19 -19.32 16.27
C GLY A 314 0.45 -20.44 17.26
N GLN A 315 -0.04 -21.63 16.91
CA GLN A 315 0.20 -22.87 17.65
C GLN A 315 0.91 -23.89 16.77
N LYS A 316 1.81 -24.68 17.35
CA LYS A 316 2.49 -25.77 16.65
C LYS A 316 1.81 -27.09 16.95
N VAL A 317 1.00 -27.60 16.03
CA VAL A 317 0.22 -28.80 16.17
C VAL A 317 0.75 -29.88 15.24
N ARG A 318 1.17 -31.03 15.78
CA ARG A 318 1.72 -32.18 15.01
C ARG A 318 2.80 -31.76 14.00
N GLY A 319 3.71 -30.86 14.42
CA GLY A 319 4.81 -30.38 13.58
C GLY A 319 4.45 -29.36 12.54
N ARG A 320 3.21 -28.89 12.48
CA ARG A 320 2.68 -27.86 11.60
C ARG A 320 2.44 -26.56 12.36
N TRP A 321 2.76 -25.43 11.78
CA TRP A 321 2.40 -24.12 12.31
C TRP A 321 1.02 -23.71 11.81
N LEU A 322 0.15 -23.39 12.74
CA LEU A 322 -1.19 -22.88 12.50
C LEU A 322 -1.24 -21.43 12.98
N ILE A 323 -1.26 -20.50 12.07
CA ILE A 323 -1.36 -19.06 12.36
C ILE A 323 -2.85 -18.70 12.40
N GLN A 324 -3.34 -18.30 13.57
CA GLN A 324 -4.77 -18.20 13.87
C GLN A 324 -5.29 -16.79 13.97
N CYS A 325 -4.40 -15.81 14.28
CA CYS A 325 -4.80 -14.43 14.48
C CYS A 325 -3.62 -13.49 14.20
N GLU A 326 -3.94 -12.27 13.83
CA GLU A 326 -3.01 -11.15 13.73
C GLU A 326 -3.58 -9.90 14.40
N ILE A 327 -2.72 -9.03 14.90
CA ILE A 327 -3.05 -7.68 15.33
C ILE A 327 -2.05 -6.73 14.66
N VAL A 328 -2.55 -5.70 13.98
CA VAL A 328 -1.76 -4.58 13.50
C VAL A 328 -2.37 -3.31 14.07
N ALA A 329 -1.59 -2.55 14.84
CA ALA A 329 -2.03 -1.29 15.43
C ALA A 329 -1.26 -0.12 14.82
N ILE A 330 -1.93 1.01 14.63
CA ILE A 330 -1.35 2.24 14.07
C ILE A 330 -1.31 3.29 15.16
N ASP A 331 -0.18 3.98 15.31
CA ASP A 331 0.05 5.05 16.31
C ASP A 331 -0.32 4.62 17.74
N MET A 332 0.10 3.41 18.12
CA MET A 332 -0.21 2.84 19.42
C MET A 332 1.07 2.56 20.24
N GLY A 333 1.13 3.11 21.44
CA GLY A 333 2.20 2.80 22.39
C GLY A 333 2.06 1.41 23.00
N ILE A 334 3.20 0.84 23.46
CA ILE A 334 3.31 -0.53 23.96
C ILE A 334 2.37 -0.84 25.15
N VAL A 335 2.04 0.14 26.00
CA VAL A 335 1.14 -0.05 27.13
C VAL A 335 -0.26 -0.40 26.63
N ARG A 336 -0.83 0.39 25.73
CA ARG A 336 -2.14 0.11 25.13
C ARG A 336 -2.13 -1.17 24.30
N PHE A 337 -1.03 -1.43 23.60
CA PHE A 337 -0.87 -2.66 22.82
C PHE A 337 -0.83 -3.90 23.71
N SER A 338 -0.20 -3.82 24.90
CA SER A 338 -0.21 -4.93 25.86
C SER A 338 -1.61 -5.27 26.38
N GLU A 339 -2.48 -4.28 26.53
CA GLU A 339 -3.89 -4.48 26.89
C GLU A 339 -4.65 -5.18 25.79
N LEU A 340 -4.44 -4.77 24.51
CA LEU A 340 -5.01 -5.43 23.34
C LEU A 340 -4.59 -6.91 23.25
N LEU A 341 -3.30 -7.19 23.43
CA LEU A 341 -2.79 -8.58 23.45
C LEU A 341 -3.48 -9.40 24.52
N ARG A 342 -3.61 -8.87 25.74
CA ARG A 342 -4.30 -9.57 26.85
C ARG A 342 -5.76 -9.83 26.54
N GLN A 343 -6.46 -8.84 25.96
CA GLN A 343 -7.87 -9.00 25.59
C GLN A 343 -8.03 -10.08 24.52
N GLU A 344 -7.19 -10.09 23.49
CA GLU A 344 -7.26 -11.10 22.43
C GLU A 344 -6.94 -12.51 22.96
N ILE A 345 -5.90 -12.64 23.80
CA ILE A 345 -5.56 -13.91 24.46
C ILE A 345 -6.74 -14.42 25.28
N ALA A 346 -7.34 -13.56 26.12
CA ALA A 346 -8.44 -13.97 26.99
C ALA A 346 -9.71 -14.35 26.19
N THR A 347 -9.99 -13.63 25.11
CA THR A 347 -11.21 -13.82 24.32
C THR A 347 -11.16 -15.07 23.44
N ARG A 348 -10.02 -15.32 22.77
CA ARG A 348 -9.90 -16.38 21.77
C ARG A 348 -9.19 -17.63 22.26
N PHE A 349 -8.17 -17.50 23.10
CA PHE A 349 -7.28 -18.61 23.43
C PHE A 349 -7.50 -19.20 24.83
N GLY A 350 -8.25 -18.51 25.69
CA GLY A 350 -8.62 -19.03 27.02
C GLY A 350 -7.40 -19.32 27.89
N HIS A 351 -7.36 -20.52 28.51
CA HIS A 351 -6.33 -20.92 29.47
C HIS A 351 -5.25 -21.81 28.82
N VAL A 352 -4.53 -21.27 27.84
CA VAL A 352 -3.35 -21.93 27.27
C VAL A 352 -2.09 -21.25 27.76
N ASP A 353 -0.98 -22.00 27.85
CA ASP A 353 0.34 -21.38 28.08
C ASP A 353 0.71 -20.49 26.93
N VAL A 354 1.09 -19.23 27.22
CA VAL A 354 1.42 -18.21 26.23
C VAL A 354 2.88 -17.83 26.34
N TYR A 355 3.58 -17.82 25.20
CA TYR A 355 4.97 -17.38 25.06
C TYR A 355 5.06 -16.31 23.99
N ILE A 356 5.57 -15.14 24.36
CA ILE A 356 5.70 -13.99 23.45
C ILE A 356 7.17 -13.80 23.09
N TYR A 357 7.46 -13.66 21.80
CA TYR A 357 8.79 -13.36 21.27
C TYR A 357 8.77 -12.08 20.44
N GLY A 358 9.74 -11.21 20.65
CA GLY A 358 9.80 -9.94 19.92
C GLY A 358 11.21 -9.57 19.49
N ASP A 359 11.31 -8.42 18.81
CA ASP A 359 12.58 -7.85 18.42
C ASP A 359 13.52 -7.75 19.64
N PRO A 360 14.73 -8.34 19.59
CA PRO A 360 15.73 -8.18 20.65
C PRO A 360 16.06 -6.71 20.99
N SER A 361 15.89 -5.77 20.05
CA SER A 361 16.05 -4.35 20.33
C SER A 361 15.06 -3.78 21.35
N GLY A 362 13.92 -4.47 21.56
CA GLY A 362 12.93 -4.15 22.60
C GLY A 362 13.46 -4.26 24.05
N ASP A 363 14.67 -4.78 24.27
CA ASP A 363 15.36 -4.73 25.56
C ASP A 363 16.17 -3.44 25.76
N PHE A 364 16.34 -2.59 24.73
CA PHE A 364 17.01 -1.30 24.87
C PHE A 364 16.04 -0.26 25.45
N ARG A 365 16.50 0.51 26.43
CA ARG A 365 15.73 1.60 27.05
C ARG A 365 15.50 2.72 26.04
N ALA A 366 14.26 3.20 25.93
CA ALA A 366 13.99 4.44 25.24
C ALA A 366 14.60 5.62 26.01
N GLN A 367 15.11 6.65 25.33
CA GLN A 367 15.69 7.83 25.96
C GLN A 367 14.68 8.62 26.81
N THR A 368 13.39 8.42 26.59
CA THR A 368 12.29 9.16 27.23
C THR A 368 11.54 8.35 28.28
N ASP A 369 11.77 7.03 28.35
CA ASP A 369 11.06 6.15 29.29
C ASP A 369 12.05 5.15 29.91
N GLU A 370 11.99 4.95 31.21
CA GLU A 370 12.91 4.03 31.90
C GLU A 370 12.57 2.55 31.69
N SER A 371 11.37 2.26 31.16
CA SER A 371 10.85 0.91 30.97
C SER A 371 11.04 0.41 29.55
N THR A 372 11.54 -0.83 29.40
CA THR A 372 11.64 -1.46 28.08
C THR A 372 10.30 -2.07 27.66
N PRO A 373 10.01 -2.25 26.35
CA PRO A 373 8.83 -2.96 25.86
C PRO A 373 8.61 -4.31 26.54
N PHE A 374 9.66 -5.12 26.73
CA PHE A 374 9.56 -6.39 27.42
C PHE A 374 9.24 -6.25 28.91
N GLN A 375 9.73 -5.22 29.59
CA GLN A 375 9.37 -4.96 30.99
C GLN A 375 7.88 -4.61 31.11
N ILE A 376 7.32 -3.81 30.17
CA ILE A 376 5.90 -3.45 30.14
C ILE A 376 5.04 -4.71 29.92
N LEU A 377 5.39 -5.56 28.94
CA LEU A 377 4.67 -6.81 28.70
C LEU A 377 4.71 -7.74 29.90
N ARG A 378 5.87 -7.91 30.53
CA ARG A 378 6.03 -8.73 31.76
C ARG A 378 5.26 -8.14 32.93
N GLY A 379 5.28 -6.81 33.10
CA GLY A 379 4.47 -6.10 34.09
C GLY A 379 2.96 -6.28 33.89
N ALA A 380 2.52 -6.45 32.64
CA ALA A 380 1.15 -6.82 32.31
C ALA A 380 0.83 -8.31 32.52
N GLY A 381 1.77 -9.11 33.06
CA GLY A 381 1.59 -10.53 33.35
C GLY A 381 1.85 -11.48 32.16
N LEU A 382 2.47 -10.97 31.07
CA LEU A 382 2.76 -11.75 29.88
C LEU A 382 4.19 -12.33 29.91
N LYS A 383 4.37 -13.59 29.52
CA LYS A 383 5.69 -14.25 29.42
C LYS A 383 6.36 -13.82 28.10
N ALA A 384 7.06 -12.68 28.12
CA ALA A 384 7.67 -12.07 26.95
C ALA A 384 9.21 -12.17 26.98
N PHE A 385 9.82 -12.56 25.86
CA PHE A 385 11.23 -12.82 25.69
C PHE A 385 11.75 -12.21 24.38
N PRO A 386 13.01 -11.74 24.32
CA PRO A 386 13.63 -11.40 23.06
C PRO A 386 13.80 -12.65 22.17
N ALA A 387 13.62 -12.50 20.87
CA ALA A 387 13.98 -13.55 19.92
C ALA A 387 15.50 -13.79 19.97
N PRO A 388 15.98 -15.02 19.67
CA PRO A 388 17.39 -15.37 19.83
C PRO A 388 18.35 -14.65 18.88
N SER A 389 17.84 -14.03 17.81
CA SER A 389 18.65 -13.25 16.85
C SER A 389 17.80 -12.20 16.16
N ASN A 390 18.44 -11.09 15.75
CA ASN A 390 17.85 -10.07 14.88
C ASN A 390 18.41 -10.13 13.44
N SER A 391 19.20 -11.16 13.10
CA SER A 391 19.69 -11.34 11.73
C SER A 391 18.51 -11.53 10.76
N VAL A 392 18.44 -10.65 9.74
CA VAL A 392 17.37 -10.68 8.74
C VAL A 392 17.34 -12.03 8.03
N ASP A 393 18.50 -12.55 7.63
CA ASP A 393 18.60 -13.83 6.91
C ASP A 393 18.05 -15.00 7.74
N LEU A 394 18.40 -15.08 9.03
CA LEU A 394 17.88 -16.12 9.93
C LEU A 394 16.37 -16.01 10.14
N ARG A 395 15.87 -14.78 10.24
CA ARG A 395 14.45 -14.51 10.41
C ARG A 395 13.67 -14.92 9.17
N LEU A 396 14.13 -14.53 7.97
CA LEU A 396 13.50 -14.89 6.70
C LEU A 396 13.52 -16.41 6.49
N GLU A 397 14.67 -17.04 6.69
CA GLU A 397 14.84 -18.49 6.51
C GLU A 397 13.95 -19.30 7.46
N SER A 398 13.72 -18.80 8.70
CA SER A 398 12.82 -19.48 9.65
C SER A 398 11.38 -19.62 9.13
N VAL A 399 10.91 -18.67 8.33
CA VAL A 399 9.60 -18.69 7.65
C VAL A 399 9.64 -19.57 6.41
N THR A 400 10.62 -19.38 5.53
CA THR A 400 10.80 -20.15 4.29
C THR A 400 10.82 -21.64 4.55
N MET A 401 11.53 -22.08 5.61
CA MET A 401 11.56 -23.48 6.00
C MET A 401 10.17 -24.05 6.37
N GLN A 402 9.29 -23.25 6.94
CA GLN A 402 7.95 -23.74 7.28
C GLN A 402 7.01 -23.76 6.06
N LEU A 403 7.16 -22.82 5.14
CA LEU A 403 6.43 -22.79 3.86
C LEU A 403 6.76 -24.01 3.00
N THR A 404 8.03 -24.41 2.95
CA THR A 404 8.49 -25.55 2.14
C THR A 404 8.31 -26.91 2.82
N LYS A 405 8.02 -26.90 4.12
CA LYS A 405 7.90 -28.13 4.91
C LYS A 405 6.58 -28.85 4.67
N MET A 406 6.65 -30.17 4.54
CA MET A 406 5.49 -31.05 4.55
C MET A 406 5.49 -31.88 5.84
N SER A 407 4.32 -32.05 6.45
CA SER A 407 4.11 -32.90 7.63
C SER A 407 2.84 -33.75 7.42
N GLU A 408 3.00 -35.07 7.44
CA GLU A 408 1.90 -36.04 7.23
C GLU A 408 1.10 -35.76 5.92
N GLY A 409 1.80 -35.39 4.84
CA GLY A 409 1.20 -35.08 3.53
C GLY A 409 0.44 -33.75 3.45
N LYS A 410 0.56 -32.89 4.48
CA LYS A 410 -0.04 -31.55 4.52
C LYS A 410 1.04 -30.49 4.65
N SER A 411 0.74 -29.24 4.25
CA SER A 411 1.67 -28.13 4.45
C SER A 411 2.07 -27.97 5.92
N GLY A 412 3.34 -27.73 6.17
CA GLY A 412 3.89 -27.43 7.50
C GLY A 412 3.47 -26.08 8.06
N PHE A 413 2.85 -25.23 7.23
CA PHE A 413 2.43 -23.88 7.57
C PHE A 413 1.03 -23.60 7.03
N LEU A 414 0.14 -23.09 7.85
CA LEU A 414 -1.22 -22.76 7.47
C LEU A 414 -1.64 -21.46 8.15
N ILE A 415 -2.24 -20.54 7.41
CA ILE A 415 -2.72 -19.24 7.89
C ILE A 415 -4.24 -19.20 7.85
N ASP A 416 -4.85 -18.75 8.92
CA ASP A 416 -6.28 -18.44 8.96
C ASP A 416 -6.59 -17.29 8.02
N ARG A 417 -7.65 -17.43 7.21
CA ARG A 417 -8.07 -16.40 6.24
C ARG A 417 -8.38 -15.04 6.86
N ARG A 418 -8.55 -14.94 8.18
CA ARG A 418 -8.73 -13.66 8.89
C ARG A 418 -7.43 -12.87 9.04
N CYS A 419 -6.26 -13.50 8.86
CA CYS A 419 -4.95 -12.82 8.89
C CYS A 419 -4.69 -12.11 7.55
N GLN A 420 -5.51 -11.12 7.24
CA GLN A 420 -5.54 -10.47 5.92
C GLN A 420 -4.26 -9.69 5.61
N THR A 421 -3.69 -8.99 6.60
CA THR A 421 -2.47 -8.20 6.41
C THR A 421 -1.27 -9.10 6.14
N LEU A 422 -1.17 -10.20 6.88
CA LEU A 422 -0.12 -11.20 6.71
C LEU A 422 -0.24 -11.89 5.34
N ILE A 423 -1.46 -12.31 4.94
CA ILE A 423 -1.73 -12.92 3.64
C ILE A 423 -1.34 -12.00 2.50
N LYS A 424 -1.79 -10.74 2.51
CA LYS A 424 -1.44 -9.75 1.49
C LYS A 424 0.07 -9.49 1.42
N GLY A 425 0.75 -9.49 2.55
CA GLY A 425 2.19 -9.41 2.59
C GLY A 425 2.85 -10.59 1.86
N PHE A 426 2.39 -11.82 2.10
CA PHE A 426 2.86 -13.02 1.39
C PHE A 426 2.53 -12.99 -0.11
N GLU A 427 1.39 -12.48 -0.50
CA GLU A 427 0.94 -12.34 -1.89
C GLU A 427 1.71 -11.27 -2.67
N GLY A 428 2.71 -10.63 -2.03
CA GLY A 428 3.66 -9.72 -2.67
C GLY A 428 3.72 -8.32 -2.09
N GLY A 429 2.89 -7.99 -1.09
CA GLY A 429 2.99 -6.71 -0.36
C GLY A 429 4.30 -6.58 0.43
N TYR A 430 4.86 -7.69 0.92
CA TYR A 430 6.18 -7.75 1.52
C TYR A 430 7.21 -8.20 0.49
N CYS A 431 7.97 -7.25 -0.05
CA CYS A 431 8.84 -7.47 -1.20
C CYS A 431 10.17 -6.72 -1.10
N TYR A 432 11.13 -7.12 -1.93
CA TYR A 432 12.35 -6.37 -2.18
C TYR A 432 12.08 -5.30 -3.21
N LYS A 433 12.41 -4.05 -2.90
CA LYS A 433 12.21 -2.92 -3.80
C LYS A 433 13.11 -3.03 -5.02
N ARG A 434 12.57 -2.75 -6.20
CA ARG A 434 13.36 -2.68 -7.42
C ARG A 434 14.20 -1.40 -7.44
N ILE A 435 15.52 -1.55 -7.61
CA ILE A 435 16.43 -0.41 -7.79
C ILE A 435 16.34 0.05 -9.26
N GLN A 436 16.04 1.35 -9.46
CA GLN A 436 15.95 1.96 -10.80
C GLN A 436 17.34 2.15 -11.45
N THR A 437 18.00 1.06 -11.81
CA THR A 437 19.22 1.07 -12.62
C THR A 437 19.01 0.15 -13.82
N SER A 438 19.87 0.26 -14.84
CA SER A 438 19.83 -0.62 -16.02
C SER A 438 20.01 -2.09 -15.60
N GLY A 439 18.92 -2.84 -15.52
CA GLY A 439 18.86 -4.25 -15.12
C GLY A 439 17.84 -4.53 -14.02
N GLU A 440 17.52 -5.81 -13.83
CA GLU A 440 16.68 -6.27 -12.72
C GLU A 440 17.52 -6.41 -11.45
N ARG A 441 17.73 -5.30 -10.75
CA ARG A 441 18.36 -5.29 -9.42
C ARG A 441 17.31 -4.93 -8.37
N TYR A 442 17.38 -5.61 -7.26
CA TYR A 442 16.52 -5.41 -6.09
C TYR A 442 17.38 -5.03 -4.89
N ASP A 443 16.81 -4.34 -3.92
CA ASP A 443 17.47 -4.07 -2.65
C ASP A 443 17.85 -5.37 -1.93
N ASP A 444 18.91 -5.32 -1.13
CA ASP A 444 19.39 -6.49 -0.35
C ASP A 444 18.48 -6.78 0.85
N LYS A 445 17.61 -5.84 1.23
CA LYS A 445 16.66 -5.97 2.33
C LYS A 445 15.25 -5.72 1.87
N PRO A 446 14.25 -6.41 2.47
CA PRO A 446 12.85 -6.15 2.21
C PRO A 446 12.49 -4.68 2.48
N GLU A 447 11.57 -4.15 1.68
CA GLU A 447 11.06 -2.79 1.87
C GLU A 447 10.31 -2.67 3.20
N LYS A 448 10.58 -1.60 3.94
CA LYS A 448 9.83 -1.26 5.14
C LYS A 448 8.53 -0.55 4.74
N ASN A 449 7.42 -1.27 4.84
CA ASN A 449 6.08 -0.80 4.53
C ASN A 449 5.07 -1.34 5.57
N MET A 450 3.78 -1.14 5.36
CA MET A 450 2.74 -1.60 6.30
C MET A 450 2.74 -3.12 6.52
N TYR A 451 3.19 -3.92 5.55
CA TYR A 451 3.26 -5.38 5.66
C TYR A 451 4.51 -5.86 6.39
N SER A 452 5.58 -5.06 6.44
CA SER A 452 6.84 -5.47 7.05
C SER A 452 6.71 -5.76 8.54
N HIS A 453 5.91 -4.99 9.28
CA HIS A 453 5.73 -5.14 10.74
C HIS A 453 5.11 -6.50 11.11
N ILE A 454 4.07 -6.91 10.41
CA ILE A 454 3.40 -8.18 10.69
C ILE A 454 4.27 -9.39 10.26
N HIS A 455 5.04 -9.26 9.17
CA HIS A 455 6.00 -10.27 8.76
C HIS A 455 7.20 -10.37 9.72
N ASP A 456 7.71 -9.24 10.22
CA ASP A 456 8.74 -9.23 11.25
C ASP A 456 8.23 -9.92 12.53
N ALA A 457 6.98 -9.66 12.95
CA ALA A 457 6.34 -10.36 14.06
C ALA A 457 6.27 -11.88 13.84
N LEU A 458 5.85 -12.35 12.65
CA LEU A 458 5.85 -13.78 12.31
C LEU A 458 7.26 -14.38 12.38
N GLN A 459 8.27 -13.69 11.88
CA GLN A 459 9.65 -14.13 11.93
C GLN A 459 10.15 -14.28 13.36
N TYR A 460 9.82 -13.33 14.26
CA TYR A 460 10.17 -13.43 15.68
C TYR A 460 9.43 -14.57 16.39
N LEU A 461 8.16 -14.84 16.02
CA LEU A 461 7.42 -16.00 16.53
C LEU A 461 8.15 -17.29 16.21
N LEU A 462 8.45 -17.54 14.94
CA LEU A 462 9.05 -18.79 14.50
C LEU A 462 10.47 -18.96 15.03
N LEU A 463 11.28 -17.93 14.97
CA LEU A 463 12.65 -17.96 15.48
C LEU A 463 12.68 -18.14 17.01
N GLY A 464 11.80 -17.45 17.75
CA GLY A 464 11.65 -17.57 19.19
C GLY A 464 11.18 -18.97 19.63
N ALA A 465 10.27 -19.56 18.86
CA ALA A 465 9.82 -20.95 19.10
C ALA A 465 10.86 -22.01 18.72
N GLY A 466 12.03 -21.61 18.23
CA GLY A 466 13.18 -22.47 17.99
C GLY A 466 13.29 -23.06 16.60
N GLU A 467 12.55 -22.55 15.60
CA GLU A 467 12.64 -23.07 14.22
C GLU A 467 13.98 -22.72 13.54
N GLY A 468 14.70 -21.70 14.02
CA GLY A 468 16.03 -21.35 13.54
C GLY A 468 17.21 -22.04 14.20
N LYS A 469 16.99 -22.93 15.20
CA LYS A 469 18.11 -23.55 15.97
C LYS A 469 19.10 -24.31 15.11
N ARG A 470 18.67 -25.03 14.10
CA ARG A 470 19.56 -25.74 13.17
C ARG A 470 20.43 -24.82 12.34
N LEU A 471 19.88 -23.69 11.92
CA LEU A 471 20.59 -22.66 11.14
C LEU A 471 21.66 -21.97 12.00
N MET A 472 21.35 -21.64 13.26
CA MET A 472 22.30 -21.05 14.20
C MET A 472 23.45 -22.01 14.51
N ASN A 473 23.19 -23.30 14.69
CA ASN A 473 24.21 -24.30 14.94
C ASN A 473 25.13 -24.51 13.72
N ASN A 474 24.58 -24.48 12.50
CA ASN A 474 25.39 -24.58 11.26
C ASN A 474 26.27 -23.37 11.04
N GLN A 475 25.82 -22.16 11.37
CA GLN A 475 26.66 -20.96 11.32
C GLN A 475 27.79 -20.97 12.35
N ALA A 476 27.51 -21.47 13.57
CA ALA A 476 28.54 -21.62 14.57
C ALA A 476 29.59 -22.67 14.17
N GLN A 477 29.20 -23.75 13.46
CA GLN A 477 30.14 -24.74 12.93
C GLN A 477 30.93 -24.21 11.71
N ALA A 478 30.33 -23.37 10.86
CA ALA A 478 31.02 -22.74 9.72
C ALA A 478 32.10 -21.74 10.16
N GLN A 479 31.93 -21.08 11.31
CA GLN A 479 32.95 -20.20 11.90
C GLN A 479 34.15 -20.93 12.47
N VAL A 480 34.07 -22.22 12.75
CA VAL A 480 35.15 -23.04 13.35
C VAL A 480 36.08 -23.66 12.30
N VAL A 481 35.73 -23.65 11.02
CA VAL A 481 36.60 -24.09 9.94
C VAL A 481 37.41 -22.91 9.37
N GLN A 482 38.20 -22.23 10.19
CA GLN A 482 39.37 -21.54 9.71
C GLN A 482 40.46 -22.60 9.42
N ALA A 483 40.57 -23.01 8.18
CA ALA A 483 41.74 -23.70 7.74
C ALA A 483 42.93 -22.76 7.91
N ASN A 484 43.82 -23.02 8.85
CA ASN A 484 45.12 -22.36 8.96
C ASN A 484 45.96 -22.76 7.74
N THR A 485 45.70 -22.14 6.61
CA THR A 485 46.58 -22.16 5.47
C THR A 485 47.54 -20.99 5.59
N SER A 486 48.73 -21.23 6.08
CA SER A 486 49.83 -20.28 5.92
C SER A 486 50.22 -20.24 4.43
N PHE A 487 49.70 -19.22 3.74
CA PHE A 487 50.07 -19.00 2.32
C PHE A 487 51.34 -18.14 2.29
N ASP A 488 52.43 -18.74 1.90
CA ASP A 488 53.67 -18.01 1.60
C ASP A 488 53.63 -17.50 0.16
N VAL A 489 53.48 -16.18 -0.02
CA VAL A 489 53.33 -15.48 -1.29
C VAL A 489 54.59 -15.63 -2.16
N PHE A 490 55.74 -15.98 -1.58
CA PHE A 490 57.05 -16.08 -2.25
C PHE A 490 57.45 -17.51 -2.60
N ASN A 491 56.74 -18.52 -2.06
CA ASN A 491 57.03 -19.94 -2.35
C ASN A 491 55.82 -20.63 -3.03
N ARG A 492 55.93 -20.90 -4.31
CA ARG A 492 54.88 -21.52 -5.15
C ARG A 492 54.57 -22.99 -4.82
N LYS A 493 54.89 -23.51 -3.62
CA LYS A 493 54.51 -24.86 -3.18
C LYS A 493 53.80 -24.80 -1.86
N PRO A 494 52.53 -25.27 -1.77
CA PRO A 494 51.82 -25.36 -0.49
C PRO A 494 52.45 -26.48 0.35
N SER A 495 52.93 -26.17 1.55
CA SER A 495 53.31 -27.16 2.53
C SER A 495 52.07 -27.69 3.25
N ILE A 496 51.59 -28.86 2.84
CA ILE A 496 50.53 -29.58 3.57
C ILE A 496 51.19 -30.33 4.71
N GLN A 497 51.16 -29.82 5.91
CA GLN A 497 51.41 -30.63 7.12
C GLN A 497 50.23 -31.58 7.37
N LYS A 498 50.40 -32.82 6.94
CA LYS A 498 49.53 -33.94 7.38
C LYS A 498 49.83 -34.21 8.85
N LYS A 499 49.01 -33.75 9.79
CA LYS A 499 48.92 -34.35 11.11
C LYS A 499 48.17 -35.66 10.98
N SER A 500 48.89 -36.77 11.24
CA SER A 500 48.35 -38.11 11.24
C SER A 500 47.28 -38.29 12.31
N PHE A 501 46.17 -38.86 11.92
CA PHE A 501 44.97 -39.08 12.75
C PHE A 501 45.03 -40.35 13.63
N TRP A 502 46.24 -40.88 13.82
CA TRP A 502 46.45 -42.13 14.60
C TRP A 502 47.50 -41.94 15.68
N SER A 503 47.07 -41.44 16.84
CA SER A 503 47.74 -41.76 18.10
C SER A 503 46.85 -41.30 19.27
N ARG A 504 45.91 -42.17 19.63
CA ARG A 504 45.47 -42.43 21.01
C ARG A 504 44.35 -43.53 20.97
N ILE A 505 44.85 -44.75 21.10
CA ILE A 505 44.19 -45.78 21.86
C ILE A 505 44.84 -45.77 23.22
#